data_160003d33a2726d5911833bc41dee0da
#
_entry.id   160003d33a2726d5911833bc41dee0da
#
_cell.length_a   1.000
_cell.length_b   1.000
_cell.length_c   1.000
_cell.angle_alpha   90.00
_cell.angle_beta   90.00
_cell.angle_gamma   90.00
#
_symmetry.space_group_name_H-M   'P 1'
#
loop_
_entity.id
_entity.type
_entity.pdbx_description
1 polymer ?
#
loop_
_entity_poly.entity_id
_entity_poly.type
_entity_poly.pdbx_seq_one_letter_code
_entity_poly.pdbx_strand_id
1 'polypeptide(L)' 'MIFMGSQKRIAEATISDVASHAGVSTATVSRVIAGVGYVAAKTRVKVNKSISELQYQPSSI' A
#
# COMPACT_ATOMS: atom_id res chain seq x y z
N MET A 1 1.94 24.87 -11.90
CA MET A 1 1.94 24.32 -11.90
C MET A 1 2.04 23.33 -11.89
N ILE A 2 2.11 23.18 -11.65
CA ILE A 2 2.20 22.43 -11.68
C ILE A 2 2.11 21.46 -11.64
N PHE A 3 2.08 21.08 -11.53
CA PHE A 3 2.04 20.12 -11.56
C PHE A 3 2.08 19.18 -11.90
N MET A 4 2.25 19.03 -11.93
CA MET A 4 2.22 18.30 -12.71
C MET A 4 2.92 17.07 -12.55
N GLY A 5 4.00 16.89 -12.34
CA GLY A 5 4.73 15.72 -12.09
C GLY A 5 4.16 14.88 -11.03
N SER A 6 3.46 15.46 -10.17
CA SER A 6 2.94 14.71 -9.11
C SER A 6 1.97 13.68 -9.54
N GLN A 7 1.39 13.81 -10.65
CA GLN A 7 0.51 12.83 -11.06
C GLN A 7 1.14 11.54 -11.32
N LYS A 8 2.33 11.51 -11.78
CA LYS A 8 2.99 10.30 -12.01
C LYS A 8 3.23 9.57 -10.76
N ARG A 9 3.39 10.26 -9.69
CA ARG A 9 3.68 9.63 -8.50
C ARG A 9 2.63 8.72 -8.02
N ILE A 10 1.39 9.00 -8.32
CA ILE A 10 0.33 8.17 -7.91
C ILE A 10 0.47 6.79 -8.44
N ALA A 11 0.87 6.69 -9.67
CA ALA A 11 1.00 5.38 -10.27
C ALA A 11 2.17 4.63 -9.72
N GLU A 12 3.01 5.29 -8.97
CA GLU A 12 4.16 4.63 -8.45
C GLU A 12 4.15 4.56 -6.95
N ALA A 13 3.02 4.36 -6.36
CA ALA A 13 2.93 4.22 -4.92
C ALA A 13 3.81 3.09 -4.45
N THR A 14 4.46 3.26 -3.33
CA THR A 14 5.35 2.26 -2.79
C THR A 14 4.73 1.62 -1.57
N ILE A 15 5.37 0.58 -1.07
CA ILE A 15 4.89 -0.09 0.12
C ILE A 15 4.87 0.88 1.30
N SER A 16 5.81 1.82 1.35
CA SER A 16 5.81 2.84 2.37
C SER A 16 4.57 3.71 2.30
N ASP A 17 4.15 4.03 1.10
CA ASP A 17 2.95 4.83 0.92
C ASP A 17 1.71 4.07 1.40
N VAL A 18 1.65 2.79 1.11
CA VAL A 18 0.54 1.97 1.56
C VAL A 18 0.52 1.91 3.08
N ALA A 19 1.67 1.72 3.68
CA ALA A 19 1.77 1.62 5.13
C ALA A 19 1.32 2.92 5.80
N SER A 20 1.76 4.03 5.26
CA SER A 20 1.39 5.31 5.79
C SER A 20 -0.10 5.56 5.66
N HIS A 21 -0.64 5.25 4.51
CA HIS A 21 -2.06 5.45 4.23
C HIS A 21 -2.92 4.56 5.13
N ALA A 22 -2.49 3.35 5.36
CA ALA A 22 -3.23 2.43 6.21
C ALA A 22 -2.96 2.61 7.70
N GLY A 23 -1.92 3.36 8.03
CA GLY A 23 -1.58 3.58 9.42
C GLY A 23 -0.92 2.37 10.07
N VAL A 24 -0.14 1.63 9.32
CA VAL A 24 0.54 0.44 9.84
C VAL A 24 2.00 0.45 9.39
N SER A 25 2.78 -0.53 9.80
CA SER A 25 4.18 -0.59 9.42
C SER A 25 4.32 -1.25 8.05
N THR A 26 5.43 -1.03 7.40
CA THR A 26 5.69 -1.67 6.12
C THR A 26 5.77 -3.17 6.27
N ALA A 27 6.23 -3.65 7.41
CA ALA A 27 6.27 -5.08 7.68
C ALA A 27 4.87 -5.67 7.67
N THR A 28 3.90 -4.95 8.21
CA THR A 28 2.52 -5.40 8.22
C THR A 28 1.97 -5.46 6.80
N VAL A 29 2.26 -4.45 6.00
CA VAL A 29 1.81 -4.44 4.62
C VAL A 29 2.40 -5.65 3.88
N SER A 30 3.67 -5.91 4.10
CA SER A 30 4.35 -7.00 3.46
C SER A 30 3.73 -8.34 3.82
N ARG A 31 3.37 -8.53 5.07
CA ARG A 31 2.71 -9.76 5.51
C ARG A 31 1.36 -9.94 4.85
N VAL A 32 0.60 -8.87 4.73
CA VAL A 32 -0.70 -8.95 4.09
C VAL A 32 -0.54 -9.34 2.63
N ILE A 33 0.40 -8.74 1.93
CA ILE A 33 0.62 -9.03 0.54
C ILE A 33 1.10 -10.46 0.34
N ALA A 34 2.04 -10.89 1.17
CA ALA A 34 2.59 -12.21 1.04
C ALA A 34 1.69 -13.31 1.58
N GLY A 35 0.74 -12.95 2.39
CA GLY A 35 -0.14 -13.92 2.99
C GLY A 35 0.53 -14.77 4.04
N VAL A 36 1.57 -14.26 4.69
CA VAL A 36 2.26 -15.01 5.74
C VAL A 36 2.18 -14.30 7.06
N GLY A 37 2.30 -15.06 8.11
CA GLY A 37 2.23 -14.52 9.46
C GLY A 37 0.79 -14.16 9.82
N TYR A 38 0.59 -13.72 11.05
CA TYR A 38 -0.74 -13.38 11.48
C TYR A 38 -0.98 -11.89 11.32
N VAL A 39 -2.08 -11.52 10.72
CA VAL A 39 -2.48 -10.14 10.64
C VAL A 39 -3.95 -10.10 10.96
N ALA A 40 -4.34 -9.28 11.89
CA ALA A 40 -5.74 -9.20 12.30
C ALA A 40 -6.61 -8.81 11.11
N ALA A 41 -7.81 -9.32 11.07
CA ALA A 41 -8.71 -9.06 9.98
C ALA A 41 -8.94 -7.58 9.74
N LYS A 42 -9.10 -6.81 10.77
CA LYS A 42 -9.28 -5.39 10.63
C LYS A 42 -8.12 -4.74 9.94
N THR A 43 -6.91 -5.14 10.30
CA THR A 43 -5.70 -4.59 9.72
C THR A 43 -5.59 -4.99 8.26
N ARG A 44 -5.94 -6.23 7.96
CA ARG A 44 -5.90 -6.71 6.60
C ARG A 44 -6.84 -5.90 5.70
N VAL A 45 -8.01 -5.61 6.20
CA VAL A 45 -8.97 -4.81 5.47
C VAL A 45 -8.42 -3.41 5.19
N LYS A 46 -7.80 -2.78 6.19
CA LYS A 46 -7.23 -1.47 6.02
C LYS A 46 -6.13 -1.45 4.97
N VAL A 47 -5.28 -2.45 5.02
CA VAL A 47 -4.16 -2.52 4.08
C VAL A 47 -4.69 -2.75 2.67
N ASN A 48 -5.63 -3.67 2.51
CA ASN A 48 -6.19 -3.94 1.19
C ASN A 48 -6.90 -2.73 0.62
N LYS A 49 -7.58 -1.99 1.46
CA LYS A 49 -8.23 -0.79 1.03
C LYS A 49 -7.22 0.24 0.55
N SER A 50 -6.13 0.40 1.29
CA SER A 50 -5.08 1.32 0.91
C SER A 50 -4.41 0.91 -0.39
N ILE A 51 -4.17 -0.37 -0.58
CA ILE A 51 -3.61 -0.89 -1.81
C ILE A 51 -4.51 -0.50 -2.99
N SER A 52 -5.78 -0.69 -2.82
CA SER A 52 -6.73 -0.37 -3.86
C SER A 52 -6.80 1.13 -4.14
N GLU A 53 -6.84 1.92 -3.11
CA GLU A 53 -6.95 3.36 -3.28
C GLU A 53 -5.71 3.98 -3.87
N LEU A 54 -4.56 3.46 -3.54
CA LEU A 54 -3.31 3.98 -4.07
C LEU A 54 -2.90 3.28 -5.35
N GLN A 55 -3.65 2.27 -5.74
CA GLN A 55 -3.36 1.50 -6.93
C GLN A 55 -1.95 0.91 -6.89
N TYR A 56 -1.55 0.47 -5.71
CA TYR A 56 -0.25 -0.13 -5.54
C TYR A 56 -0.25 -1.53 -6.15
N GLN A 57 0.80 -1.86 -6.88
CA GLN A 57 0.88 -3.15 -7.51
C GLN A 57 2.02 -3.92 -6.93
N PRO A 58 1.77 -4.83 -6.03
CA PRO A 58 2.82 -5.55 -5.36
C PRO A 58 3.66 -6.42 -6.23
N SER A 59 3.16 -6.90 -7.36
CA SER A 59 3.91 -7.79 -8.09
C SER A 59 4.46 -7.23 -9.19
N SER A 60 5.08 -6.46 -9.34
CA SER A 60 5.58 -5.90 -10.41
C SER A 60 6.22 -6.69 -11.35
N ILE A 61 6.33 -7.55 -11.68
CA ILE A 61 6.99 -8.19 -12.68
C ILE A 61 6.61 -8.54 -13.48
#